data_ab4d0e0fdad665ec98d2d57cf289c90a
#
_entry.id   ab4d0e0fdad665ec98d2d57cf289c90a
#
_cell.length_a   1.000
_cell.length_b   1.000
_cell.length_c   1.000
_cell.angle_alpha   90.00
_cell.angle_beta   90.00
_cell.angle_gamma   90.00
#
_symmetry.space_group_name_H-M   'P 1'
#
loop_
_entity.id
_entity.type
_entity.pdbx_description
1 polymer ?
#
loop_
_entity_poly.entity_id
_entity_poly.type
_entity_poly.pdbx_seq_one_letter_code
_entity_poly.pdbx_strand_id
1 'polypeptide(L)'
;MEINKKRFTISVAKKLLYMLEGKTLPSSSLPRWIVDELRIEGLITGIASGSRVSYRLTDPVAFGRYVSDNYTSGTSLERWIEIFSGENKDLQRSMLVQETGDSKTFKLRTFRGFLVNCYEPVHARIGNSDFVISPPEGSAVFIQKPNEFYIPSDVTVVGVENGENFRHIRSQKNLFGDNKILFVSRYPQSADLREWLIKIPNRYIHFGDFDLAGICIYQSEFYKFLGDRASFLIPEEIEERLKSGNKGLYDAQY
;
A
#
# COMPACT_ATOMS: atom_id res chain seq x y z
N MET A 1 -7.38 17.61 -13.53
CA MET A 1 -6.44 17.42 -12.40
C MET A 1 -6.91 16.17 -11.65
N GLU A 2 -6.12 15.11 -11.61
CA GLU A 2 -6.52 13.84 -10.97
C GLU A 2 -6.47 14.02 -9.46
N ILE A 3 -7.62 14.02 -8.80
CA ILE A 3 -7.73 14.18 -7.35
C ILE A 3 -7.10 12.97 -6.66
N ASN A 4 -6.10 13.20 -5.83
CA ASN A 4 -5.31 12.16 -5.18
C ASN A 4 -6.05 11.52 -3.99
N LYS A 5 -7.13 10.77 -4.28
CA LYS A 5 -7.99 10.07 -3.31
C LYS A 5 -7.23 9.13 -2.34
N LYS A 6 -6.03 8.69 -2.72
CA LYS A 6 -5.19 7.81 -1.88
C LYS A 6 -4.66 8.46 -0.59
N ARG A 7 -4.73 9.79 -0.49
CA ARG A 7 -4.25 10.56 0.68
C ARG A 7 -5.34 10.99 1.65
N PHE A 8 -6.61 10.76 1.32
CA PHE A 8 -7.73 11.10 2.19
C PHE A 8 -7.88 10.05 3.30
N THR A 9 -7.56 10.43 4.53
CA THR A 9 -7.55 9.54 5.70
C THR A 9 -8.63 9.93 6.70
N ILE A 10 -9.01 9.02 7.60
CA ILE A 10 -9.93 9.31 8.70
C ILE A 10 -9.46 10.51 9.54
N SER A 11 -8.14 10.64 9.76
CA SER A 11 -7.58 11.78 10.48
C SER A 11 -7.83 13.11 9.76
N VAL A 12 -7.67 13.14 8.43
CA VAL A 12 -7.99 14.31 7.61
C VAL A 12 -9.49 14.58 7.64
N ALA A 13 -10.31 13.56 7.44
CA ALA A 13 -11.77 13.66 7.46
C ALA A 13 -12.28 14.26 8.78
N LYS A 14 -11.80 13.78 9.93
CA LYS A 14 -12.16 14.33 11.25
C LYS A 14 -11.79 15.81 11.41
N LYS A 15 -10.65 16.24 10.88
CA LYS A 15 -10.25 17.65 10.90
C LYS A 15 -11.13 18.52 10.01
N LEU A 16 -11.52 18.01 8.84
CA LEU A 16 -12.45 18.71 7.95
C LEU A 16 -13.85 18.80 8.56
N LEU A 17 -14.31 17.76 9.25
CA LEU A 17 -15.56 17.78 10.00
C LEU A 17 -15.53 18.84 11.11
N TYR A 18 -14.42 18.95 11.84
CA TYR A 18 -14.22 19.98 12.84
C TYR A 18 -14.37 21.41 12.26
N MET A 19 -13.94 21.61 11.00
CA MET A 19 -14.17 22.89 10.31
C MET A 19 -15.64 23.09 9.92
N LEU A 20 -16.37 22.03 9.53
CA LEU A 20 -17.82 22.09 9.27
C LEU A 20 -18.62 22.48 10.51
N GLU A 21 -18.15 22.13 11.70
CA GLU A 21 -18.70 22.57 12.98
C GLU A 21 -18.42 24.06 13.29
N GLY A 22 -17.89 24.81 12.33
CA GLY A 22 -17.62 26.25 12.45
C GLY A 22 -16.30 26.61 13.14
N LYS A 23 -15.44 25.62 13.37
CA LYS A 23 -14.16 25.83 14.08
C LYS A 23 -13.02 26.11 13.11
N THR A 24 -11.96 26.78 13.60
CA THR A 24 -10.76 27.07 12.83
C THR A 24 -9.67 26.05 13.13
N LEU A 25 -8.82 25.76 12.13
CA LEU A 25 -7.67 24.88 12.27
C LEU A 25 -6.36 25.62 12.03
N PRO A 26 -5.31 25.38 12.85
CA PRO A 26 -3.96 25.85 12.54
C PRO A 26 -3.47 25.37 11.18
N SER A 27 -2.68 26.19 10.48
CA SER A 27 -2.16 25.84 9.15
C SER A 27 -1.34 24.56 9.10
N SER A 28 -0.73 24.15 10.21
CA SER A 28 0.03 22.89 10.34
C SER A 28 -0.84 21.66 10.57
N SER A 29 -2.14 21.84 10.81
CA SER A 29 -3.04 20.73 11.16
C SER A 29 -3.43 19.85 9.98
N LEU A 30 -3.51 20.41 8.78
CA LEU A 30 -3.88 19.70 7.56
C LEU A 30 -2.65 19.47 6.68
N PRO A 31 -2.61 18.35 5.94
CA PRO A 31 -1.59 18.14 4.91
C PRO A 31 -1.62 19.25 3.85
N ARG A 32 -0.44 19.67 3.39
CA ARG A 32 -0.30 20.78 2.44
C ARG A 32 -1.11 20.58 1.16
N TRP A 33 -1.13 19.35 0.63
CA TRP A 33 -1.84 19.04 -0.60
C TRP A 33 -3.33 19.36 -0.54
N ILE A 34 -4.02 19.10 0.59
CA ILE A 34 -5.45 19.40 0.73
C ILE A 34 -5.68 20.90 1.01
N VAL A 35 -4.76 21.54 1.74
CA VAL A 35 -4.83 22.99 1.97
C VAL A 35 -4.70 23.75 0.66
N ASP A 36 -3.73 23.39 -0.18
CA ASP A 36 -3.51 24.03 -1.48
C ASP A 36 -4.73 23.83 -2.39
N GLU A 37 -5.30 22.64 -2.42
CA GLU A 37 -6.50 22.33 -3.18
C GLU A 37 -7.73 23.14 -2.72
N LEU A 38 -8.03 23.09 -1.42
CA LEU A 38 -9.18 23.82 -0.86
C LEU A 38 -9.05 25.34 -1.00
N ARG A 39 -7.82 25.87 -1.01
CA ARG A 39 -7.56 27.28 -1.29
C ARG A 39 -7.78 27.64 -2.75
N ILE A 40 -7.33 26.81 -3.67
CA ILE A 40 -7.56 27.00 -5.13
C ILE A 40 -9.06 27.03 -5.43
N GLU A 41 -9.81 26.13 -4.78
CA GLU A 41 -11.28 26.06 -4.91
C GLU A 41 -12.01 27.16 -4.13
N GLY A 42 -11.29 28.02 -3.39
CA GLY A 42 -11.87 29.12 -2.60
C GLY A 42 -12.69 28.66 -1.39
N LEU A 43 -12.55 27.41 -0.97
CA LEU A 43 -13.36 26.80 0.09
C LEU A 43 -12.87 27.11 1.49
N ILE A 44 -11.60 27.50 1.63
CA ILE A 44 -11.00 27.92 2.90
C ILE A 44 -10.30 29.26 2.77
N THR A 45 -10.37 30.06 3.86
CA THR A 45 -9.68 31.35 3.98
C THR A 45 -8.71 31.32 5.17
N GLY A 46 -7.51 31.87 4.95
CA GLY A 46 -6.50 32.02 5.99
C GLY A 46 -6.81 33.23 6.88
N ILE A 47 -6.75 33.02 8.20
CA ILE A 47 -6.83 34.07 9.23
C ILE A 47 -5.45 34.19 9.86
N ALA A 48 -4.81 35.35 9.72
CA ALA A 48 -3.53 35.63 10.35
C ALA A 48 -3.75 36.16 11.79
N SER A 49 -2.97 35.63 12.73
CA SER A 49 -2.89 36.13 14.11
C SER A 49 -1.42 36.15 14.50
N GLY A 50 -0.79 37.32 14.40
CA GLY A 50 0.66 37.45 14.50
C GLY A 50 1.40 36.59 13.45
N SER A 51 2.35 35.75 13.88
CA SER A 51 3.07 34.82 13.04
C SER A 51 2.33 33.53 12.72
N ARG A 52 1.12 33.33 13.25
CA ARG A 52 0.33 32.10 13.08
C ARG A 52 -0.78 32.29 12.05
N VAL A 53 -0.99 31.29 11.23
CA VAL A 53 -2.11 31.26 10.28
C VAL A 53 -3.02 30.09 10.65
N SER A 54 -4.32 30.39 10.69
CA SER A 54 -5.38 29.38 10.85
C SER A 54 -6.32 29.44 9.66
N TYR A 55 -6.98 28.34 9.33
CA TYR A 55 -7.95 28.26 8.24
C TYR A 55 -9.38 28.15 8.81
N ARG A 56 -10.31 28.83 8.12
CA ARG A 56 -11.77 28.66 8.30
C ARG A 56 -12.42 28.37 6.96
N LEU A 57 -13.61 27.82 7.00
CA LEU A 57 -14.42 27.67 5.80
C LEU A 57 -14.93 29.02 5.29
N THR A 58 -14.92 29.18 3.98
CA THR A 58 -15.52 30.34 3.29
C THR A 58 -17.02 30.14 3.15
N ASP A 59 -17.44 28.97 2.71
CA ASP A 59 -18.83 28.54 2.56
C ASP A 59 -18.94 27.06 2.99
N PRO A 60 -19.56 26.78 4.16
CA PRO A 60 -19.73 25.41 4.63
C PRO A 60 -20.56 24.50 3.71
N VAL A 61 -21.54 25.05 2.98
CA VAL A 61 -22.40 24.27 2.10
C VAL A 61 -21.64 23.85 0.84
N ALA A 62 -20.95 24.81 0.21
CA ALA A 62 -20.09 24.52 -0.95
C ALA A 62 -18.97 23.55 -0.57
N PHE A 63 -18.36 23.75 0.60
CA PHE A 63 -17.34 22.84 1.12
C PHE A 63 -17.86 21.42 1.33
N GLY A 64 -19.01 21.25 1.99
CA GLY A 64 -19.63 19.94 2.20
C GLY A 64 -19.90 19.19 0.89
N ARG A 65 -20.44 19.89 -0.13
CA ARG A 65 -20.61 19.33 -1.47
C ARG A 65 -19.28 18.93 -2.10
N TYR A 66 -18.30 19.81 -2.07
CA TYR A 66 -16.99 19.53 -2.67
C TYR A 66 -16.34 18.29 -2.05
N VAL A 67 -16.34 18.16 -0.72
CA VAL A 67 -15.79 17.00 -0.03
C VAL A 67 -16.59 15.74 -0.36
N SER A 68 -17.93 15.85 -0.41
CA SER A 68 -18.82 14.75 -0.77
C SER A 68 -18.51 14.22 -2.18
N ASP A 69 -18.41 15.09 -3.16
CA ASP A 69 -18.21 14.73 -4.56
C ASP A 69 -16.79 14.19 -4.84
N ASN A 70 -15.78 14.76 -4.19
CA ASN A 70 -14.39 14.47 -4.50
C ASN A 70 -13.74 13.40 -3.60
N TYR A 71 -14.18 13.25 -2.35
CA TYR A 71 -13.52 12.39 -1.36
C TYR A 71 -14.40 11.31 -0.76
N THR A 72 -15.69 11.57 -0.57
CA THR A 72 -16.59 10.65 0.14
C THR A 72 -17.67 10.02 -0.73
N SER A 73 -17.57 10.23 -2.06
CA SER A 73 -18.41 9.59 -3.10
C SER A 73 -19.92 9.77 -2.88
N GLY A 74 -20.34 10.98 -2.58
CA GLY A 74 -21.73 11.33 -2.35
C GLY A 74 -22.21 11.16 -0.91
N THR A 75 -21.37 10.59 -0.03
CA THR A 75 -21.71 10.38 1.38
C THR A 75 -21.32 11.59 2.22
N SER A 76 -22.09 11.94 3.25
CA SER A 76 -21.69 13.01 4.19
C SER A 76 -20.41 12.64 4.92
N LEU A 77 -19.65 13.68 5.34
CA LEU A 77 -18.35 13.48 5.97
C LEU A 77 -18.48 12.75 7.32
N GLU A 78 -19.54 13.05 8.08
CA GLU A 78 -19.87 12.38 9.35
C GLU A 78 -20.10 10.89 9.11
N ARG A 79 -20.96 10.58 8.13
CA ARG A 79 -21.30 9.19 7.82
C ARG A 79 -20.12 8.43 7.27
N TRP A 80 -19.30 9.07 6.44
CA TRP A 80 -18.06 8.48 5.95
C TRP A 80 -17.10 8.13 7.10
N ILE A 81 -16.94 9.03 8.10
CA ILE A 81 -16.11 8.79 9.28
C ILE A 81 -16.66 7.62 10.10
N GLU A 82 -17.98 7.54 10.32
CA GLU A 82 -18.61 6.42 11.02
C GLU A 82 -18.29 5.08 10.34
N ILE A 83 -18.51 5.01 9.03
CA ILE A 83 -18.26 3.81 8.22
C ILE A 83 -16.81 3.35 8.35
N PHE A 84 -15.85 4.28 8.20
CA PHE A 84 -14.43 3.94 8.17
C PHE A 84 -13.75 3.87 9.55
N SER A 85 -14.38 4.40 10.60
CA SER A 85 -13.88 4.27 11.99
C SER A 85 -14.37 3.01 12.69
N GLY A 86 -15.39 2.31 12.17
CA GLY A 86 -15.95 1.10 12.76
C GLY A 86 -15.03 -0.11 12.61
N GLU A 87 -15.09 -1.05 13.57
CA GLU A 87 -14.31 -2.29 13.55
C GLU A 87 -14.88 -3.37 12.62
N ASN A 88 -16.16 -3.25 12.26
CA ASN A 88 -16.88 -4.27 11.47
C ASN A 88 -16.81 -3.99 9.96
N LYS A 89 -15.87 -4.66 9.27
CA LYS A 89 -15.56 -4.44 7.85
C LYS A 89 -16.64 -4.92 6.87
N ASP A 90 -17.45 -5.90 7.26
CA ASP A 90 -18.54 -6.40 6.42
C ASP A 90 -19.71 -5.41 6.41
N LEU A 91 -19.95 -4.76 7.55
CA LEU A 91 -20.93 -3.68 7.68
C LEU A 91 -20.49 -2.45 6.85
N GLN A 92 -19.18 -2.11 6.88
CA GLN A 92 -18.61 -1.04 6.10
C GLN A 92 -18.84 -1.22 4.60
N ARG A 93 -18.74 -2.45 4.12
CA ARG A 93 -18.88 -2.78 2.70
C ARG A 93 -20.34 -2.72 2.24
N SER A 94 -21.27 -3.33 2.99
CA SER A 94 -22.70 -3.33 2.66
C SER A 94 -23.29 -1.93 2.69
N MET A 95 -22.89 -1.10 3.65
CA MET A 95 -23.35 0.29 3.76
C MET A 95 -22.80 1.18 2.66
N LEU A 96 -21.54 1.00 2.25
CA LEU A 96 -20.95 1.73 1.12
C LEU A 96 -21.68 1.45 -0.19
N VAL A 97 -22.00 0.18 -0.48
CA VAL A 97 -22.75 -0.19 -1.68
C VAL A 97 -24.16 0.40 -1.63
N GLN A 98 -24.79 0.44 -0.47
CA GLN A 98 -26.14 0.95 -0.30
C GLN A 98 -26.24 2.47 -0.44
N GLU A 99 -25.23 3.24 0.05
CA GLU A 99 -25.27 4.70 0.03
C GLU A 99 -24.64 5.31 -1.23
N THR A 100 -23.64 4.67 -1.85
CA THR A 100 -22.97 5.23 -3.03
C THR A 100 -23.48 4.67 -4.35
N GLY A 101 -24.23 3.57 -4.34
CA GLY A 101 -24.68 2.87 -5.54
C GLY A 101 -23.56 2.31 -6.42
N ASP A 102 -22.28 2.50 -6.03
CA ASP A 102 -21.11 2.07 -6.79
C ASP A 102 -20.06 1.37 -5.90
N SER A 103 -20.02 0.06 -6.03
CA SER A 103 -19.01 -0.79 -5.34
C SER A 103 -17.57 -0.56 -5.80
N LYS A 104 -17.35 0.20 -6.89
CA LYS A 104 -16.01 0.42 -7.48
C LYS A 104 -15.33 1.68 -6.96
N THR A 105 -16.06 2.57 -6.33
CA THR A 105 -15.54 3.87 -5.87
C THR A 105 -14.52 3.75 -4.74
N PHE A 106 -14.64 2.70 -3.91
CA PHE A 106 -13.66 2.37 -2.88
C PHE A 106 -13.06 0.99 -3.15
N LYS A 107 -11.78 0.94 -3.42
CA LYS A 107 -11.01 -0.31 -3.43
C LYS A 107 -10.82 -0.80 -1.98
N LEU A 108 -11.90 -1.18 -1.31
CA LEU A 108 -11.81 -2.01 -0.12
C LEU A 108 -11.22 -3.35 -0.56
N ARG A 109 -10.01 -3.60 -0.11
CA ARG A 109 -9.32 -4.85 -0.44
C ARG A 109 -10.08 -6.02 0.14
N THR A 110 -10.83 -6.73 -0.71
CA THR A 110 -11.67 -7.87 -0.33
C THR A 110 -10.84 -9.03 0.20
N PHE A 111 -9.68 -9.26 -0.44
CA PHE A 111 -8.77 -10.33 -0.06
C PHE A 111 -7.53 -9.72 0.62
N ARG A 112 -7.35 -10.00 1.91
CA ARG A 112 -6.10 -9.79 2.62
C ARG A 112 -5.19 -10.97 2.39
N GLY A 113 -3.90 -10.73 2.29
CA GLY A 113 -2.93 -11.77 2.04
C GLY A 113 -2.12 -11.52 0.78
N PHE A 114 -1.45 -12.54 0.32
CA PHE A 114 -0.55 -12.47 -0.82
C PHE A 114 -0.49 -13.80 -1.58
N LEU A 115 -0.08 -13.73 -2.84
CA LEU A 115 0.16 -14.90 -3.67
C LEU A 115 1.54 -15.47 -3.39
N VAL A 116 1.64 -16.79 -3.36
CA VAL A 116 2.92 -17.52 -3.24
C VAL A 116 3.09 -18.51 -4.38
N ASN A 117 4.35 -18.74 -4.74
CA ASN A 117 4.79 -19.75 -5.72
C ASN A 117 6.12 -20.36 -5.26
N CYS A 118 6.50 -21.50 -5.81
CA CYS A 118 7.77 -22.16 -5.52
C CYS A 118 8.21 -23.03 -6.70
N TYR A 119 9.49 -23.35 -6.77
CA TYR A 119 10.01 -24.34 -7.75
C TYR A 119 9.82 -25.77 -7.27
N GLU A 120 10.05 -25.98 -5.97
CA GLU A 120 9.94 -27.27 -5.30
C GLU A 120 8.87 -27.18 -4.21
N PRO A 121 8.23 -28.33 -3.85
CA PRO A 121 7.20 -28.33 -2.82
C PRO A 121 7.72 -27.76 -1.48
N VAL A 122 6.99 -26.81 -0.91
CA VAL A 122 7.27 -26.23 0.40
C VAL A 122 6.21 -26.68 1.40
N HIS A 123 6.62 -27.41 2.43
CA HIS A 123 5.76 -27.77 3.55
C HIS A 123 5.44 -26.52 4.37
N ALA A 124 4.17 -26.26 4.60
CA ALA A 124 3.71 -25.07 5.30
C ALA A 124 2.56 -25.40 6.25
N ARG A 125 2.23 -24.46 7.14
CA ARG A 125 1.13 -24.56 8.07
C ARG A 125 0.32 -23.27 8.11
N ILE A 126 -1.00 -23.38 8.16
CA ILE A 126 -1.91 -22.29 8.47
C ILE A 126 -2.71 -22.66 9.72
N GLY A 127 -2.53 -21.92 10.81
CA GLY A 127 -3.10 -22.27 12.11
C GLY A 127 -2.60 -23.65 12.55
N ASN A 128 -3.53 -24.59 12.69
CA ASN A 128 -3.25 -26.00 13.09
C ASN A 128 -3.24 -26.96 11.89
N SER A 129 -3.35 -26.48 10.65
CA SER A 129 -3.45 -27.33 9.45
C SER A 129 -2.17 -27.28 8.65
N ASP A 130 -1.52 -28.44 8.49
CA ASP A 130 -0.36 -28.61 7.61
C ASP A 130 -0.83 -28.80 6.17
N PHE A 131 -0.09 -28.22 5.23
CA PHE A 131 -0.31 -28.39 3.79
C PHE A 131 0.99 -28.20 2.99
N VAL A 132 0.95 -28.56 1.73
CA VAL A 132 2.10 -28.43 0.82
C VAL A 132 1.79 -27.38 -0.23
N ILE A 133 2.66 -26.39 -0.34
CA ILE A 133 2.64 -25.42 -1.44
C ILE A 133 3.38 -26.04 -2.62
N SER A 134 2.66 -26.36 -3.68
CA SER A 134 3.21 -26.93 -4.92
C SER A 134 2.29 -26.55 -6.09
N PRO A 135 2.16 -25.27 -6.41
CA PRO A 135 1.29 -24.85 -7.49
C PRO A 135 1.82 -25.35 -8.82
N PRO A 136 0.98 -25.90 -9.72
CA PRO A 136 1.39 -26.22 -11.08
C PRO A 136 1.76 -24.96 -11.86
N GLU A 137 2.44 -25.14 -12.99
CA GLU A 137 2.80 -24.02 -13.87
C GLU A 137 1.55 -23.24 -14.29
N GLY A 138 1.68 -21.90 -14.33
CA GLY A 138 0.57 -21.00 -14.63
C GLY A 138 -0.39 -20.74 -13.46
N SER A 139 -0.09 -21.24 -12.25
CA SER A 139 -0.90 -21.01 -11.05
C SER A 139 -0.09 -20.48 -9.88
N ALA A 140 -0.79 -20.03 -8.84
CA ALA A 140 -0.20 -19.60 -7.56
C ALA A 140 -1.19 -19.90 -6.43
N VAL A 141 -0.70 -20.06 -5.21
CA VAL A 141 -1.53 -20.22 -4.00
C VAL A 141 -1.76 -18.87 -3.35
N PHE A 142 -2.99 -18.58 -2.96
CA PHE A 142 -3.31 -17.35 -2.21
C PHE A 142 -3.37 -17.64 -0.72
N ILE A 143 -2.55 -16.95 0.07
CA ILE A 143 -2.50 -17.05 1.53
C ILE A 143 -3.39 -15.95 2.12
N GLN A 144 -4.59 -16.32 2.57
CA GLN A 144 -5.58 -15.40 3.16
C GLN A 144 -5.30 -14.99 4.60
N LYS A 145 -4.60 -15.85 5.35
CA LYS A 145 -4.33 -15.64 6.76
C LYS A 145 -2.81 -15.54 7.03
N PRO A 146 -2.14 -14.46 6.61
CA PRO A 146 -0.68 -14.31 6.80
C PRO A 146 -0.26 -14.45 8.27
N ASN A 147 -1.09 -13.99 9.19
CA ASN A 147 -0.79 -14.01 10.62
C ASN A 147 -0.71 -15.42 11.21
N GLU A 148 -1.32 -16.40 10.57
CA GLU A 148 -1.35 -17.81 10.96
C GLU A 148 -0.47 -18.68 10.05
N PHE A 149 0.24 -18.08 9.09
CA PHE A 149 1.02 -18.78 8.07
C PHE A 149 2.47 -18.96 8.48
N TYR A 150 2.93 -20.19 8.48
CA TYR A 150 4.28 -20.60 8.88
C TYR A 150 4.93 -21.47 7.80
N ILE A 151 6.22 -21.26 7.61
CA ILE A 151 7.08 -22.05 6.72
C ILE A 151 8.35 -22.48 7.46
N PRO A 152 9.06 -23.54 7.01
CA PRO A 152 10.34 -23.94 7.60
C PRO A 152 11.37 -22.81 7.56
N SER A 153 12.19 -22.72 8.59
CA SER A 153 13.19 -21.63 8.73
C SER A 153 14.34 -21.70 7.71
N ASP A 154 14.52 -22.84 7.05
CA ASP A 154 15.51 -23.05 5.97
C ASP A 154 15.01 -22.57 4.59
N VAL A 155 13.76 -22.15 4.49
CA VAL A 155 13.17 -21.59 3.26
C VAL A 155 13.52 -20.10 3.15
N THR A 156 14.10 -19.69 2.04
CA THR A 156 14.31 -18.27 1.73
C THR A 156 13.07 -17.69 1.09
N VAL A 157 12.61 -16.55 1.56
CA VAL A 157 11.47 -15.81 0.96
C VAL A 157 11.98 -14.82 -0.05
N VAL A 158 11.45 -14.88 -1.27
CA VAL A 158 11.73 -13.90 -2.33
C VAL A 158 10.49 -13.05 -2.58
N GLY A 159 10.55 -11.79 -2.21
CA GLY A 159 9.48 -10.83 -2.48
C GLY A 159 9.61 -10.26 -3.89
N VAL A 160 8.69 -10.61 -4.78
CA VAL A 160 8.70 -10.18 -6.18
C VAL A 160 7.82 -8.95 -6.33
N GLU A 161 8.42 -7.84 -6.73
CA GLU A 161 7.72 -6.54 -6.84
C GLU A 161 6.83 -6.46 -8.07
N ASN A 162 7.36 -6.87 -9.22
CA ASN A 162 6.66 -6.81 -10.50
C ASN A 162 5.77 -8.06 -10.69
N GLY A 163 4.47 -7.85 -10.98
CA GLY A 163 3.51 -8.93 -11.19
C GLY A 163 3.83 -9.83 -12.40
N GLU A 164 4.42 -9.28 -13.47
CA GLU A 164 4.85 -10.08 -14.62
C GLU A 164 6.06 -10.96 -14.28
N ASN A 165 7.03 -10.44 -13.49
CA ASN A 165 8.13 -11.27 -13.01
C ASN A 165 7.63 -12.40 -12.11
N PHE A 166 6.64 -12.14 -11.26
CA PHE A 166 6.01 -13.19 -10.44
C PHE A 166 5.28 -14.23 -11.30
N ARG A 167 4.57 -13.80 -12.33
CA ARG A 167 3.86 -14.69 -13.27
C ARG A 167 4.80 -15.62 -14.00
N HIS A 168 5.99 -15.11 -14.39
CA HIS A 168 7.01 -15.83 -15.15
C HIS A 168 8.17 -16.31 -14.29
N ILE A 169 7.97 -16.47 -12.98
CA ILE A 169 9.06 -16.77 -12.05
C ILE A 169 9.79 -18.08 -12.37
N ARG A 170 9.10 -19.08 -12.95
CA ARG A 170 9.70 -20.36 -13.33
C ARG A 170 10.76 -20.24 -14.42
N SER A 171 10.64 -19.29 -15.33
CA SER A 171 11.65 -19.03 -16.38
C SER A 171 12.90 -18.30 -15.83
N GLN A 172 12.87 -17.86 -14.57
CA GLN A 172 13.93 -17.10 -13.93
C GLN A 172 14.70 -17.92 -12.87
N LYS A 173 14.58 -19.25 -12.91
CA LYS A 173 15.19 -20.16 -11.92
C LYS A 173 16.72 -19.98 -11.81
N ASN A 174 17.39 -19.64 -12.89
CA ASN A 174 18.83 -19.40 -12.95
C ASN A 174 19.31 -18.25 -12.02
N LEU A 175 18.42 -17.31 -11.65
CA LEU A 175 18.77 -16.18 -10.77
C LEU A 175 18.91 -16.58 -9.28
N PHE A 176 18.39 -17.74 -8.88
CA PHE A 176 18.22 -18.07 -7.47
C PHE A 176 18.99 -19.33 -7.01
N GLY A 177 19.63 -20.05 -7.94
CA GLY A 177 20.38 -21.28 -7.61
C GLY A 177 19.48 -22.41 -7.05
N ASP A 178 20.09 -23.30 -6.25
CA ASP A 178 19.43 -24.50 -5.69
C ASP A 178 18.83 -24.29 -4.29
N ASN A 179 18.54 -23.06 -3.91
CA ASN A 179 17.96 -22.75 -2.60
C ASN A 179 16.48 -23.17 -2.53
N LYS A 180 16.03 -23.60 -1.36
CA LYS A 180 14.60 -23.73 -1.07
C LYS A 180 13.97 -22.34 -1.01
N ILE A 181 13.11 -22.01 -1.97
CA ILE A 181 12.57 -20.67 -2.12
C ILE A 181 11.05 -20.69 -2.11
N LEU A 182 10.49 -19.74 -1.37
CA LEU A 182 9.09 -19.34 -1.50
C LEU A 182 9.03 -17.94 -2.10
N PHE A 183 8.51 -17.83 -3.31
CA PHE A 183 8.24 -16.54 -3.95
C PHE A 183 6.93 -15.97 -3.45
N VAL A 184 6.93 -14.68 -3.12
CA VAL A 184 5.76 -13.96 -2.65
C VAL A 184 5.54 -12.72 -3.49
N SER A 185 4.35 -12.58 -4.06
CA SER A 185 3.99 -11.39 -4.85
C SER A 185 3.74 -10.20 -3.92
N ARG A 186 4.40 -9.08 -4.21
CA ARG A 186 4.06 -7.78 -3.61
C ARG A 186 2.85 -7.11 -4.27
N TYR A 187 2.42 -7.60 -5.42
CA TYR A 187 1.25 -7.05 -6.11
C TYR A 187 -0.04 -7.80 -5.70
N PRO A 188 -1.14 -7.09 -5.40
CA PRO A 188 -1.22 -5.65 -5.14
C PRO A 188 -0.50 -5.26 -3.85
N GLN A 189 0.15 -4.11 -3.84
CA GLN A 189 0.94 -3.63 -2.70
C GLN A 189 0.11 -3.59 -1.41
N SER A 190 0.66 -4.17 -0.34
CA SER A 190 0.03 -4.18 0.98
C SER A 190 1.05 -4.37 2.09
N ALA A 191 0.67 -3.98 3.28
CA ALA A 191 1.47 -4.22 4.50
C ALA A 191 1.49 -5.70 4.91
N ASP A 192 0.59 -6.55 4.40
CA ASP A 192 0.41 -7.93 4.85
C ASP A 192 1.70 -8.76 4.73
N LEU A 193 2.45 -8.59 3.61
CA LEU A 193 3.72 -9.27 3.39
C LEU A 193 4.77 -8.84 4.43
N ARG A 194 4.94 -7.54 4.63
CA ARG A 194 5.89 -7.00 5.60
C ARG A 194 5.56 -7.43 7.03
N GLU A 195 4.29 -7.34 7.42
CA GLU A 195 3.82 -7.77 8.74
C GLU A 195 4.07 -9.25 8.99
N TRP A 196 3.92 -10.09 7.97
CA TRP A 196 4.24 -11.51 8.04
C TRP A 196 5.74 -11.75 8.15
N LEU A 197 6.57 -11.10 7.32
CA LEU A 197 8.03 -11.24 7.34
C LEU A 197 8.65 -10.84 8.68
N ILE A 198 8.08 -9.86 9.38
CA ILE A 198 8.53 -9.47 10.72
C ILE A 198 8.36 -10.63 11.73
N LYS A 199 7.33 -11.46 11.56
CA LYS A 199 6.96 -12.54 12.50
C LYS A 199 7.72 -13.83 12.29
N ILE A 200 8.30 -14.05 11.11
CA ILE A 200 9.06 -15.26 10.78
C ILE A 200 10.56 -15.00 10.78
N PRO A 201 11.43 -16.01 11.10
CA PRO A 201 12.87 -15.82 11.15
C PRO A 201 13.58 -15.91 9.79
N ASN A 202 12.86 -16.21 8.72
CA ASN A 202 13.38 -16.56 7.41
C ASN A 202 14.19 -15.41 6.77
N ARG A 203 15.16 -15.76 5.93
CA ARG A 203 15.84 -14.80 5.06
C ARG A 203 14.87 -14.26 4.03
N TYR A 204 15.04 -12.98 3.68
CA TYR A 204 14.26 -12.30 2.67
C TYR A 204 15.16 -11.72 1.58
N ILE A 205 14.82 -12.01 0.34
CA ILE A 205 15.44 -11.39 -0.84
C ILE A 205 14.40 -10.53 -1.53
N HIS A 206 14.70 -9.27 -1.72
CA HIS A 206 13.85 -8.37 -2.49
C HIS A 206 14.21 -8.45 -3.98
N PHE A 207 13.27 -8.90 -4.78
CA PHE A 207 13.36 -8.93 -6.23
C PHE A 207 12.48 -7.80 -6.79
N GLY A 208 13.05 -6.61 -6.83
CA GLY A 208 12.44 -5.37 -7.32
C GLY A 208 13.21 -4.79 -8.49
N ASP A 209 12.70 -3.67 -9.00
CA ASP A 209 13.36 -2.92 -10.05
C ASP A 209 14.67 -2.31 -9.49
N PHE A 210 15.76 -2.47 -10.25
CA PHE A 210 17.07 -1.93 -9.87
C PHE A 210 17.18 -0.46 -10.27
N ASP A 211 16.32 0.36 -9.69
CA ASP A 211 16.32 1.81 -9.82
C ASP A 211 16.19 2.48 -8.45
N LEU A 212 16.23 3.81 -8.41
CA LEU A 212 16.16 4.55 -7.14
C LEU A 212 14.85 4.29 -6.39
N ALA A 213 13.73 4.16 -7.09
CA ALA A 213 12.44 3.91 -6.47
C ALA A 213 12.39 2.53 -5.83
N GLY A 214 12.83 1.47 -6.54
CA GLY A 214 12.91 0.09 -6.03
C GLY A 214 13.87 -0.04 -4.85
N ILE A 215 15.04 0.62 -4.90
CA ILE A 215 15.99 0.66 -3.77
C ILE A 215 15.38 1.37 -2.56
N CYS A 216 14.71 2.51 -2.74
CA CYS A 216 14.01 3.22 -1.67
C CYS A 216 12.88 2.37 -1.05
N ILE A 217 12.13 1.63 -1.85
CA ILE A 217 11.10 0.69 -1.37
C ILE A 217 11.75 -0.40 -0.51
N TYR A 218 12.80 -1.04 -1.02
CA TYR A 218 13.53 -2.06 -0.26
C TYR A 218 14.01 -1.51 1.09
N GLN A 219 14.65 -0.35 1.11
CA GLN A 219 15.19 0.24 2.33
C GLN A 219 14.10 0.60 3.34
N SER A 220 13.05 1.29 2.89
CA SER A 220 12.01 1.85 3.76
C SER A 220 10.97 0.82 4.22
N GLU A 221 10.66 -0.18 3.39
CA GLU A 221 9.60 -1.14 3.67
C GLU A 221 10.11 -2.49 4.19
N PHE A 222 11.36 -2.88 3.89
CA PHE A 222 11.90 -4.19 4.26
C PHE A 222 13.15 -4.11 5.12
N TYR A 223 14.24 -3.55 4.62
CA TYR A 223 15.50 -3.50 5.35
C TYR A 223 15.37 -2.84 6.73
N LYS A 224 14.64 -1.74 6.80
CA LYS A 224 14.35 -1.02 8.07
C LYS A 224 13.76 -1.92 9.16
N PHE A 225 12.99 -2.94 8.79
CA PHE A 225 12.28 -3.82 9.74
C PHE A 225 12.93 -5.20 9.91
N LEU A 226 13.62 -5.69 8.89
CA LEU A 226 14.20 -7.02 8.86
C LEU A 226 15.71 -7.04 9.13
N GLY A 227 16.38 -5.89 8.95
CA GLY A 227 17.83 -5.77 9.12
C GLY A 227 18.59 -6.73 8.20
N ASP A 228 19.64 -7.36 8.73
CA ASP A 228 20.55 -8.24 7.98
C ASP A 228 19.90 -9.52 7.42
N ARG A 229 18.65 -9.81 7.78
CA ARG A 229 17.88 -10.88 7.15
C ARG A 229 17.37 -10.53 5.75
N ALA A 230 17.36 -9.24 5.43
CA ALA A 230 16.92 -8.74 4.12
C ALA A 230 18.11 -8.44 3.22
N SER A 231 18.03 -8.86 1.98
CA SER A 231 18.96 -8.49 0.92
C SER A 231 18.20 -8.07 -0.33
N PHE A 232 18.84 -7.26 -1.17
CA PHE A 232 18.33 -6.91 -2.49
C PHE A 232 18.94 -7.85 -3.54
N LEU A 233 18.15 -8.35 -4.48
CA LEU A 233 18.68 -9.16 -5.58
C LEU A 233 19.44 -8.26 -6.56
N ILE A 234 20.73 -8.41 -6.59
CA ILE A 234 21.61 -7.70 -7.53
C ILE A 234 21.99 -8.65 -8.65
N PRO A 235 21.58 -8.41 -9.91
CA PRO A 235 22.00 -9.24 -11.04
C PRO A 235 23.53 -9.21 -11.23
N GLU A 236 24.13 -10.33 -11.60
CA GLU A 236 25.59 -10.41 -11.82
C GLU A 236 26.08 -9.40 -12.89
N GLU A 237 25.26 -9.13 -13.91
CA GLU A 237 25.58 -8.23 -15.03
C GLU A 237 25.18 -6.77 -14.76
N ILE A 238 24.95 -6.39 -13.49
CA ILE A 238 24.41 -5.06 -13.16
C ILE A 238 25.26 -3.91 -13.65
N GLU A 239 26.59 -4.05 -13.58
CA GLU A 239 27.52 -3.00 -14.03
C GLU A 239 27.42 -2.74 -15.53
N GLU A 240 27.27 -3.78 -16.33
CA GLU A 240 27.11 -3.66 -17.79
C GLU A 240 25.75 -3.06 -18.14
N ARG A 241 24.70 -3.46 -17.43
CA ARG A 241 23.35 -2.92 -17.60
C ARG A 241 23.28 -1.44 -17.20
N LEU A 242 23.98 -1.03 -16.15
CA LEU A 242 24.04 0.37 -15.74
C LEU A 242 24.78 1.23 -16.78
N LYS A 243 25.87 0.73 -17.40
CA LYS A 243 26.61 1.44 -18.46
C LYS A 243 25.76 1.63 -19.73
N SER A 244 24.86 0.69 -20.02
CA SER A 244 23.93 0.76 -21.16
C SER A 244 22.61 1.46 -20.84
N GLY A 245 22.39 1.87 -19.59
CA GLY A 245 21.18 2.48 -19.09
C GLY A 245 20.91 3.88 -19.69
N ASN A 246 19.66 4.29 -19.68
CA ASN A 246 19.23 5.60 -20.17
C ASN A 246 19.34 6.66 -19.05
N LYS A 247 20.37 7.51 -19.13
CA LYS A 247 20.60 8.58 -18.17
C LYS A 247 19.40 9.53 -18.02
N GLY A 248 18.68 9.82 -19.10
CA GLY A 248 17.50 10.71 -19.06
C GLY A 248 16.34 10.13 -18.24
N LEU A 249 16.14 8.81 -18.26
CA LEU A 249 15.16 8.15 -17.41
C LEU A 249 15.58 8.15 -15.93
N TYR A 250 16.88 8.02 -15.67
CA TYR A 250 17.43 8.11 -14.32
C TYR A 250 17.24 9.51 -13.73
N ASP A 251 17.62 10.55 -14.50
CA ASP A 251 17.49 11.95 -14.06
C ASP A 251 16.02 12.38 -13.84
N ALA A 252 15.05 11.72 -14.51
CA ALA A 252 13.63 11.98 -14.34
C ALA A 252 13.03 11.38 -13.03
N GLN A 253 13.79 10.57 -12.29
CA GLN A 253 13.36 10.00 -11.00
C GLN A 253 13.67 10.91 -9.80
N TYR A 254 14.43 12.00 -10.02
CA TYR A 254 14.70 13.06 -9.05
C TYR A 254 13.69 14.19 -9.18
#